data_22fae56cad60b52b28268be7d05a1f42
#
_entry.id   22fae56cad60b52b28268be7d05a1f42
#
_cell.length_a   1.000
_cell.length_b   1.000
_cell.length_c   1.000
_cell.angle_alpha   90.00
_cell.angle_beta   90.00
_cell.angle_gamma   90.00
#
_symmetry.space_group_name_H-M   'P 1'
#
loop_
_entity.id
_entity.type
_entity.pdbx_description
1 polymer ?
#
loop_
_entity_poly.entity_id
_entity_poly.type
_entity_poly.pdbx_seq_one_letter_code
_entity_poly.pdbx_strand_id
1 'polypeptide(L)'
;REKNFKIKSKDIGYGHKVKDSETASKQIYGIPFINAAGDFIPLTEAQVETIYKEDMKVNLNLARKAGWDKKLKDMGTTWEALPIQYKLPLTSLAYNVGGTTAGQEWTEVLRGAKDKDIEYFALHLRRDDAGQKTTGMDNRVVKELKAARLISDSSEVKKVLKLTDI
;
A
#
# COMPACT_ATOMS: atom_id res chain seq x y z
N ARG A 1 -34.89 -3.49 -20.78
CA ARG A 1 -33.49 -3.60 -21.22
C ARG A 1 -32.64 -3.76 -20.01
N GLU A 2 -32.27 -5.00 -19.71
CA GLU A 2 -31.25 -5.29 -18.69
C GLU A 2 -29.94 -4.66 -19.14
N LYS A 3 -29.54 -3.59 -18.47
CA LYS A 3 -28.16 -3.11 -18.56
C LYS A 3 -27.34 -4.09 -17.71
N ASN A 4 -26.82 -5.12 -18.34
CA ASN A 4 -25.75 -5.93 -17.80
C ASN A 4 -24.55 -5.02 -17.55
N PHE A 5 -24.51 -4.39 -16.40
CA PHE A 5 -23.29 -3.81 -15.87
C PHE A 5 -22.38 -4.96 -15.46
N LYS A 6 -21.65 -5.52 -16.42
CA LYS A 6 -20.42 -6.21 -16.09
C LYS A 6 -19.52 -5.17 -15.44
N ILE A 7 -19.43 -5.23 -14.13
CA ILE A 7 -18.45 -4.47 -13.35
C ILE A 7 -17.08 -5.04 -13.71
N LYS A 8 -16.51 -4.59 -14.83
CA LYS A 8 -15.10 -4.76 -15.09
C LYS A 8 -14.39 -3.83 -14.12
N SER A 9 -13.79 -4.41 -13.06
CA SER A 9 -12.87 -3.77 -12.10
C SER A 9 -13.14 -2.29 -11.86
N LYS A 10 -14.23 -1.94 -11.19
CA LYS A 10 -14.41 -0.56 -10.70
C LYS A 10 -13.72 -0.45 -9.35
N ASP A 11 -12.69 0.38 -9.33
CA ASP A 11 -12.11 0.85 -8.10
C ASP A 11 -13.07 1.84 -7.45
N ILE A 12 -13.31 1.69 -6.16
CA ILE A 12 -14.14 2.60 -5.34
C ILE A 12 -13.24 3.37 -4.39
N GLY A 13 -13.49 4.66 -4.26
CA GLY A 13 -12.74 5.53 -3.36
C GLY A 13 -11.27 5.64 -3.76
N TYR A 14 -10.37 5.27 -2.85
CA TYR A 14 -8.91 5.33 -3.07
C TYR A 14 -8.32 4.08 -3.76
N GLY A 15 -9.12 3.32 -4.50
CA GLY A 15 -8.67 2.18 -5.28
C GLY A 15 -9.06 0.81 -4.71
N HIS A 16 -10.15 0.75 -3.91
CA HIS A 16 -10.72 -0.52 -3.48
C HIS A 16 -11.28 -1.29 -4.67
N LYS A 17 -10.76 -2.48 -4.94
CA LYS A 17 -11.28 -3.37 -5.98
C LYS A 17 -12.46 -4.16 -5.45
N VAL A 18 -13.65 -3.87 -5.98
CA VAL A 18 -14.89 -4.55 -5.58
C VAL A 18 -14.82 -6.03 -5.92
N LYS A 19 -15.08 -6.88 -4.95
CA LYS A 19 -15.14 -8.34 -5.07
C LYS A 19 -16.56 -8.79 -5.41
N ASP A 20 -16.66 -9.96 -6.04
CA ASP A 20 -17.97 -10.56 -6.36
C ASP A 20 -18.82 -10.79 -5.10
N SER A 21 -18.20 -11.19 -3.99
CA SER A 21 -18.87 -11.35 -2.71
C SER A 21 -19.45 -10.05 -2.14
N GLU A 22 -18.75 -8.93 -2.38
CA GLU A 22 -19.21 -7.59 -1.97
C GLU A 22 -20.38 -7.13 -2.86
N THR A 23 -20.32 -7.41 -4.16
CA THR A 23 -21.44 -7.16 -5.08
C THR A 23 -22.66 -7.98 -4.68
N ALA A 24 -22.49 -9.25 -4.33
CA ALA A 24 -23.56 -10.13 -3.89
C ALA A 24 -24.18 -9.67 -2.56
N SER A 25 -23.35 -9.26 -1.59
CA SER A 25 -23.80 -8.73 -0.29
C SER A 25 -24.25 -7.27 -0.37
N LYS A 26 -23.93 -6.56 -1.44
CA LYS A 26 -24.17 -5.12 -1.62
C LYS A 26 -23.46 -4.23 -0.58
N GLN A 27 -22.40 -4.74 0.04
CA GLN A 27 -21.68 -4.08 1.12
C GLN A 27 -20.17 -4.27 0.98
N ILE A 28 -19.40 -3.24 1.38
CA ILE A 28 -17.96 -3.27 1.55
C ILE A 28 -17.67 -2.99 3.02
N TYR A 29 -17.08 -3.95 3.75
CA TYR A 29 -16.86 -3.87 5.20
C TYR A 29 -18.10 -3.43 5.99
N GLY A 30 -19.27 -3.95 5.61
CA GLY A 30 -20.54 -3.58 6.23
C GLY A 30 -21.13 -2.24 5.78
N ILE A 31 -20.47 -1.52 4.88
CA ILE A 31 -20.94 -0.24 4.33
C ILE A 31 -21.75 -0.53 3.05
N PRO A 32 -23.05 -0.19 3.02
CA PRO A 32 -23.88 -0.35 1.83
C PRO A 32 -23.38 0.52 0.68
N PHE A 33 -23.19 -0.06 -0.51
CA PHE A 33 -22.78 0.67 -1.70
C PHE A 33 -23.64 0.38 -2.94
N ILE A 34 -24.55 -0.58 -2.84
CA ILE A 34 -25.54 -0.93 -3.86
C ILE A 34 -26.91 -0.99 -3.19
N ASN A 35 -27.92 -0.32 -3.77
CA ASN A 35 -29.30 -0.34 -3.27
C ASN A 35 -30.06 -1.61 -3.69
N ALA A 36 -31.32 -1.76 -3.25
CA ALA A 36 -32.16 -2.91 -3.59
C ALA A 36 -32.42 -3.03 -5.09
N ALA A 37 -32.42 -1.91 -5.82
CA ALA A 37 -32.61 -1.88 -7.29
C ALA A 37 -31.34 -2.22 -8.08
N GLY A 38 -30.18 -2.41 -7.41
CA GLY A 38 -28.91 -2.69 -8.05
C GLY A 38 -28.10 -1.45 -8.47
N ASP A 39 -28.51 -0.27 -8.03
CA ASP A 39 -27.80 0.98 -8.33
C ASP A 39 -26.76 1.31 -7.27
N PHE A 40 -25.68 1.98 -7.67
CA PHE A 40 -24.68 2.46 -6.72
C PHE A 40 -25.22 3.55 -5.82
N ILE A 41 -24.91 3.43 -4.53
CA ILE A 41 -25.20 4.45 -3.51
C ILE A 41 -23.94 5.31 -3.39
N PRO A 42 -24.04 6.66 -3.47
CA PRO A 42 -22.91 7.53 -3.19
C PRO A 42 -22.37 7.30 -1.78
N LEU A 43 -21.05 7.09 -1.67
CA LEU A 43 -20.38 6.96 -0.39
C LEU A 43 -19.99 8.34 0.13
N THR A 44 -20.09 8.53 1.45
CA THR A 44 -19.55 9.71 2.11
C THR A 44 -18.04 9.66 2.16
N GLU A 45 -17.37 10.80 2.32
CA GLU A 45 -15.93 10.88 2.49
C GLU A 45 -15.44 10.04 3.67
N ALA A 46 -16.15 10.06 4.79
CA ALA A 46 -15.85 9.25 5.97
C ALA A 46 -15.94 7.74 5.68
N GLN A 47 -16.92 7.30 4.88
CA GLN A 47 -17.06 5.91 4.46
C GLN A 47 -15.92 5.47 3.54
N VAL A 48 -15.55 6.30 2.58
CA VAL A 48 -14.40 6.06 1.69
C VAL A 48 -13.11 5.94 2.49
N GLU A 49 -12.91 6.80 3.47
CA GLU A 49 -11.74 6.75 4.35
C GLU A 49 -11.71 5.50 5.22
N THR A 50 -12.86 5.05 5.71
CA THR A 50 -12.99 3.79 6.46
C THR A 50 -12.60 2.59 5.59
N ILE A 51 -13.09 2.52 4.35
CA ILE A 51 -12.73 1.46 3.40
C ILE A 51 -11.22 1.47 3.14
N TYR A 52 -10.64 2.63 2.91
CA TYR A 52 -9.19 2.77 2.70
C TYR A 52 -8.36 2.26 3.89
N LYS A 53 -8.73 2.64 5.11
CA LYS A 53 -8.03 2.18 6.32
C LYS A 53 -8.13 0.66 6.51
N GLU A 54 -9.29 0.08 6.24
CA GLU A 54 -9.47 -1.38 6.32
C GLU A 54 -8.67 -2.10 5.23
N ASP A 55 -8.64 -1.58 4.01
CA ASP A 55 -7.82 -2.12 2.93
C ASP A 55 -6.33 -2.09 3.27
N MET A 56 -5.85 -1.01 3.90
CA MET A 56 -4.47 -0.91 4.36
C MET A 56 -4.13 -1.98 5.39
N LYS A 57 -5.01 -2.21 6.37
CA LYS A 57 -4.83 -3.28 7.37
C LYS A 57 -4.79 -4.66 6.73
N VAL A 58 -5.71 -4.94 5.81
CA VAL A 58 -5.78 -6.22 5.10
C VAL A 58 -4.49 -6.47 4.32
N ASN A 59 -4.04 -5.50 3.55
CA ASN A 59 -2.84 -5.63 2.73
C ASN A 59 -1.55 -5.73 3.58
N LEU A 60 -1.46 -5.01 4.69
CA LEU A 60 -0.35 -5.15 5.63
C LEU A 60 -0.30 -6.56 6.22
N ASN A 61 -1.44 -7.09 6.67
CA ASN A 61 -1.51 -8.45 7.22
C ASN A 61 -1.14 -9.50 6.17
N LEU A 62 -1.56 -9.33 4.91
CA LEU A 62 -1.16 -10.21 3.81
C LEU A 62 0.35 -10.14 3.55
N ALA A 63 0.95 -8.95 3.55
CA ALA A 63 2.39 -8.79 3.37
C ALA A 63 3.19 -9.46 4.49
N ARG A 64 2.76 -9.28 5.73
CA ARG A 64 3.39 -9.93 6.89
C ARG A 64 3.32 -11.45 6.80
N LYS A 65 2.16 -12.01 6.48
CA LYS A 65 1.96 -13.46 6.31
C LYS A 65 2.70 -14.02 5.11
N ALA A 66 2.73 -13.29 4.00
CA ALA A 66 3.33 -13.74 2.75
C ALA A 66 4.86 -13.78 2.79
N GLY A 67 5.49 -13.04 3.72
CA GLY A 67 6.93 -13.08 3.83
C GLY A 67 7.58 -12.09 4.79
N TRP A 68 6.99 -10.94 5.06
CA TRP A 68 7.65 -9.90 5.84
C TRP A 68 8.01 -10.33 7.26
N ASP A 69 7.12 -11.01 7.97
CA ASP A 69 7.41 -11.46 9.33
C ASP A 69 8.59 -12.44 9.37
N LYS A 70 8.64 -13.39 8.41
CA LYS A 70 9.76 -14.32 8.30
C LYS A 70 11.06 -13.61 7.93
N LYS A 71 11.01 -12.72 6.95
CA LYS A 71 12.18 -11.96 6.49
C LYS A 71 12.75 -11.09 7.60
N LEU A 72 11.92 -10.41 8.37
CA LEU A 72 12.34 -9.62 9.53
C LEU A 72 12.96 -10.49 10.62
N LYS A 73 12.38 -11.65 10.89
CA LYS A 73 12.95 -12.63 11.82
C LYS A 73 14.34 -13.10 11.37
N ASP A 74 14.51 -13.39 10.09
CA ASP A 74 15.80 -13.78 9.51
C ASP A 74 16.83 -12.63 9.60
N MET A 75 16.39 -11.38 9.63
CA MET A 75 17.22 -10.18 9.86
C MET A 75 17.46 -9.90 11.35
N GLY A 76 16.91 -10.70 12.26
CA GLY A 76 17.08 -10.53 13.70
C GLY A 76 16.18 -9.45 14.33
N THR A 77 15.04 -9.14 13.71
CA THR A 77 14.08 -8.12 14.20
C THR A 77 12.63 -8.59 14.02
N THR A 78 11.69 -7.71 14.33
CA THR A 78 10.25 -7.94 14.18
C THR A 78 9.60 -6.71 13.56
N TRP A 79 8.38 -6.85 13.06
CA TRP A 79 7.59 -5.70 12.58
C TRP A 79 7.39 -4.66 13.69
N GLU A 80 7.08 -5.12 14.89
CA GLU A 80 6.84 -4.26 16.06
C GLU A 80 8.06 -3.43 16.47
N ALA A 81 9.26 -3.98 16.24
CA ALA A 81 10.53 -3.31 16.55
C ALA A 81 10.96 -2.29 15.51
N LEU A 82 10.37 -2.29 14.32
CA LEU A 82 10.69 -1.29 13.30
C LEU A 82 10.28 0.12 13.76
N PRO A 83 11.06 1.16 13.43
CA PRO A 83 10.66 2.54 13.71
C PRO A 83 9.34 2.89 13.02
N ILE A 84 8.44 3.56 13.74
CA ILE A 84 7.09 3.90 13.27
C ILE A 84 7.12 4.70 11.95
N GLN A 85 8.15 5.53 11.75
CA GLN A 85 8.32 6.36 10.57
C GLN A 85 8.48 5.53 9.28
N TYR A 86 9.07 4.34 9.37
CA TYR A 86 9.23 3.42 8.25
C TYR A 86 7.99 2.55 8.03
N LYS A 87 7.20 2.30 9.08
CA LYS A 87 5.99 1.48 8.99
C LYS A 87 4.93 2.09 8.09
N LEU A 88 4.79 3.41 8.09
CA LEU A 88 3.80 4.10 7.25
C LEU A 88 4.07 3.93 5.76
N PRO A 89 5.27 4.22 5.23
CA PRO A 89 5.59 3.93 3.84
C PRO A 89 5.51 2.46 3.47
N LEU A 90 5.89 1.55 4.36
CA LEU A 90 5.77 0.10 4.13
C LEU A 90 4.31 -0.34 4.02
N THR A 91 3.44 0.17 4.87
CA THR A 91 2.01 -0.11 4.81
C THR A 91 1.40 0.41 3.50
N SER A 92 1.79 1.60 3.07
CA SER A 92 1.40 2.18 1.80
C SER A 92 1.90 1.35 0.61
N LEU A 93 3.14 0.85 0.66
CA LEU A 93 3.68 -0.07 -0.35
C LEU A 93 2.82 -1.32 -0.47
N ALA A 94 2.51 -1.98 0.64
CA ALA A 94 1.68 -3.18 0.66
C ALA A 94 0.30 -2.94 0.04
N TYR A 95 -0.31 -1.79 0.34
CA TYR A 95 -1.57 -1.40 -0.27
C TYR A 95 -1.46 -1.21 -1.79
N ASN A 96 -0.39 -0.56 -2.26
CA ASN A 96 -0.25 -0.16 -3.66
C ASN A 96 0.10 -1.32 -4.60
N VAL A 97 0.96 -2.23 -4.17
CA VAL A 97 1.40 -3.38 -4.98
C VAL A 97 0.62 -4.65 -4.67
N GLY A 98 -0.19 -4.63 -3.62
CA GLY A 98 -0.87 -5.79 -3.06
C GLY A 98 -0.03 -6.46 -1.98
N GLY A 99 -0.68 -6.82 -0.87
CA GLY A 99 0.02 -7.35 0.31
C GLY A 99 0.83 -8.61 0.03
N THR A 100 0.27 -9.58 -0.68
CA THR A 100 0.97 -10.82 -1.03
C THR A 100 2.22 -10.54 -1.85
N THR A 101 2.12 -9.72 -2.89
CA THR A 101 3.24 -9.32 -3.74
C THR A 101 4.30 -8.57 -2.95
N ALA A 102 3.90 -7.62 -2.10
CA ALA A 102 4.84 -6.91 -1.23
C ALA A 102 5.60 -7.87 -0.31
N GLY A 103 4.90 -8.81 0.30
CA GLY A 103 5.51 -9.81 1.18
C GLY A 103 6.53 -10.71 0.48
N GLN A 104 6.27 -11.06 -0.77
CA GLN A 104 7.11 -11.96 -1.56
C GLN A 104 8.30 -11.25 -2.23
N GLU A 105 8.06 -10.07 -2.80
CA GLU A 105 8.99 -9.41 -3.74
C GLU A 105 9.71 -8.18 -3.19
N TRP A 106 9.43 -7.75 -1.95
CA TRP A 106 10.08 -6.61 -1.29
C TRP A 106 10.79 -7.03 0.00
N THR A 107 12.04 -7.41 -0.11
CA THR A 107 12.88 -7.80 1.04
C THR A 107 13.80 -6.68 1.47
N GLU A 108 14.49 -6.05 0.53
CA GLU A 108 15.56 -5.10 0.82
C GLU A 108 15.03 -3.79 1.44
N VAL A 109 13.79 -3.43 1.15
CA VAL A 109 13.13 -2.29 1.81
C VAL A 109 13.01 -2.49 3.33
N LEU A 110 12.80 -3.72 3.77
CA LEU A 110 12.76 -4.05 5.21
C LEU A 110 14.14 -3.89 5.87
N ARG A 111 15.19 -4.24 5.14
CA ARG A 111 16.57 -4.04 5.61
C ARG A 111 16.88 -2.56 5.79
N GLY A 112 16.49 -1.72 4.83
CA GLY A 112 16.62 -0.27 4.95
C GLY A 112 15.88 0.30 6.16
N ALA A 113 14.68 -0.18 6.43
CA ALA A 113 13.90 0.22 7.60
C ALA A 113 14.57 -0.23 8.92
N LYS A 114 15.01 -1.48 8.99
CA LYS A 114 15.72 -2.03 10.16
C LYS A 114 17.00 -1.24 10.45
N ASP A 115 17.80 -0.97 9.44
CA ASP A 115 19.09 -0.28 9.56
C ASP A 115 18.93 1.24 9.67
N LYS A 116 17.71 1.77 9.55
CA LYS A 116 17.41 3.21 9.51
C LYS A 116 18.21 3.95 8.42
N ASP A 117 18.47 3.26 7.31
CA ASP A 117 19.14 3.81 6.14
C ASP A 117 18.11 4.35 5.16
N ILE A 118 17.86 5.66 5.24
CA ILE A 118 16.81 6.31 4.45
C ILE A 118 17.06 6.23 2.94
N GLU A 119 18.33 6.31 2.51
CA GLU A 119 18.69 6.26 1.08
C GLU A 119 18.44 4.87 0.51
N TYR A 120 18.88 3.84 1.24
CA TYR A 120 18.65 2.45 0.88
C TYR A 120 17.16 2.10 0.91
N PHE A 121 16.44 2.54 1.94
CA PHE A 121 15.01 2.37 2.07
C PHE A 121 14.26 3.00 0.88
N ALA A 122 14.55 4.25 0.54
CA ALA A 122 13.90 4.96 -0.56
C ALA A 122 14.13 4.28 -1.91
N LEU A 123 15.38 3.83 -2.17
CA LEU A 123 15.73 3.10 -3.38
C LEU A 123 14.88 1.81 -3.52
N HIS A 124 14.80 1.02 -2.46
CA HIS A 124 14.12 -0.26 -2.46
C HIS A 124 12.61 -0.17 -2.22
N LEU A 125 12.10 0.92 -1.70
CA LEU A 125 10.66 1.19 -1.66
C LEU A 125 10.06 1.29 -3.07
N ARG A 126 10.86 1.73 -4.02
CA ARG A 126 10.49 1.97 -5.41
C ARG A 126 10.73 0.77 -6.34
N ARG A 127 11.57 -0.15 -5.92
CA ARG A 127 11.98 -1.32 -6.72
C ARG A 127 11.72 -2.60 -5.95
N ASP A 128 11.23 -3.61 -6.64
CA ASP A 128 11.17 -4.95 -6.09
C ASP A 128 12.58 -5.57 -5.93
N ASP A 129 12.65 -6.76 -5.38
CA ASP A 129 13.90 -7.49 -5.17
C ASP A 129 14.64 -7.83 -6.49
N ALA A 130 13.92 -7.87 -7.61
CA ALA A 130 14.48 -8.04 -8.95
C ALA A 130 14.99 -6.72 -9.56
N GLY A 131 14.81 -5.59 -8.86
CA GLY A 131 15.23 -4.27 -9.31
C GLY A 131 14.31 -3.61 -10.32
N GLN A 132 13.11 -4.15 -10.54
CA GLN A 132 12.13 -3.56 -11.45
C GLN A 132 11.49 -2.33 -10.81
N LYS A 133 11.46 -1.23 -11.54
CA LYS A 133 10.79 0.00 -11.11
C LYS A 133 9.28 -0.17 -11.12
N THR A 134 8.63 0.24 -10.04
CA THR A 134 7.18 0.34 -9.99
C THR A 134 6.76 1.67 -10.58
N THR A 135 6.03 1.65 -11.69
CA THR A 135 5.59 2.86 -12.42
C THR A 135 4.73 3.75 -11.52
N GLY A 136 5.00 5.05 -11.52
CA GLY A 136 4.21 6.06 -10.79
C GLY A 136 4.50 6.19 -9.29
N MET A 137 5.50 5.47 -8.78
CA MET A 137 5.85 5.50 -7.35
C MET A 137 6.71 6.70 -6.92
N ASP A 138 7.36 7.42 -7.84
CA ASP A 138 8.36 8.45 -7.51
C ASP A 138 7.81 9.56 -6.62
N ASN A 139 6.75 10.21 -7.08
CA ASN A 139 6.11 11.30 -6.32
C ASN A 139 5.45 10.78 -5.05
N ARG A 140 4.94 9.56 -5.09
CA ARG A 140 4.32 8.93 -3.93
C ARG A 140 5.38 8.59 -2.88
N VAL A 141 6.50 7.99 -3.26
CA VAL A 141 7.63 7.70 -2.34
C VAL A 141 8.09 8.97 -1.63
N VAL A 142 8.33 10.05 -2.36
CA VAL A 142 8.72 11.33 -1.76
C VAL A 142 7.67 11.86 -0.82
N LYS A 143 6.39 11.79 -1.20
CA LYS A 143 5.27 12.23 -0.36
C LYS A 143 5.17 11.40 0.93
N GLU A 144 5.30 10.09 0.84
CA GLU A 144 5.26 9.18 2.00
C GLU A 144 6.45 9.41 2.93
N LEU A 145 7.65 9.60 2.40
CA LEU A 145 8.84 9.88 3.20
C LEU A 145 8.73 11.22 3.93
N LYS A 146 8.14 12.24 3.30
CA LYS A 146 7.84 13.53 3.93
C LYS A 146 6.78 13.38 5.02
N ALA A 147 5.69 12.69 4.73
CA ALA A 147 4.62 12.43 5.70
C ALA A 147 5.12 11.65 6.92
N ALA A 148 6.04 10.71 6.71
CA ALA A 148 6.71 9.96 7.76
C ALA A 148 7.85 10.73 8.45
N ARG A 149 8.13 11.97 8.04
CA ARG A 149 9.21 12.82 8.57
C ARG A 149 10.61 12.21 8.41
N LEU A 150 10.83 11.39 7.39
CA LEU A 150 12.12 10.79 7.10
C LEU A 150 13.00 11.70 6.24
N ILE A 151 12.39 12.58 5.45
CA ILE A 151 13.06 13.64 4.72
C ILE A 151 12.36 14.96 5.00
N SER A 152 13.12 16.06 5.15
CA SER A 152 12.58 17.34 5.59
C SER A 152 12.67 18.44 4.54
N ASP A 153 13.67 18.43 3.69
CA ASP A 153 13.95 19.53 2.77
C ASP A 153 14.04 19.10 1.29
N SER A 154 14.14 20.09 0.41
CA SER A 154 14.22 19.89 -1.03
C SER A 154 15.54 19.28 -1.48
N SER A 155 16.63 19.45 -0.72
CA SER A 155 17.95 18.87 -1.03
C SER A 155 17.96 17.38 -0.78
N GLU A 156 17.37 16.93 0.32
CA GLU A 156 17.17 15.50 0.61
C GLU A 156 16.24 14.85 -0.42
N VAL A 157 15.16 15.54 -0.82
CA VAL A 157 14.26 15.06 -1.88
C VAL A 157 15.03 14.86 -3.19
N LYS A 158 15.85 15.82 -3.61
CA LYS A 158 16.68 15.69 -4.81
C LYS A 158 17.68 14.55 -4.70
N LYS A 159 18.27 14.34 -3.53
CA LYS A 159 19.20 13.24 -3.28
C LYS A 159 18.49 11.89 -3.39
N VAL A 160 17.34 11.75 -2.77
CA VAL A 160 16.51 10.54 -2.84
C VAL A 160 16.08 10.25 -4.28
N LEU A 161 15.61 11.26 -5.01
CA LEU A 161 15.22 11.12 -6.41
C LEU A 161 16.39 10.69 -7.30
N LYS A 162 17.59 11.24 -7.11
CA LYS A 162 18.78 10.81 -7.85
C LYS A 162 19.11 9.34 -7.62
N LEU A 163 19.02 8.87 -6.39
CA LEU A 163 19.25 7.46 -6.06
C LEU A 163 18.21 6.55 -6.70
N THR A 164 17.01 7.06 -6.90
CA THR A 164 15.89 6.29 -7.48
C THR A 164 15.88 6.31 -9.02
N ASP A 165 16.65 7.19 -9.66
CA ASP A 165 16.77 7.28 -11.13
C ASP A 165 17.84 6.37 -11.75
N ILE A 166 18.61 5.68 -10.91
CA ILE A 166 19.69 4.77 -11.35
C ILE A 166 19.15 3.39 -11.74
#